data_f342d4929c48fe651b77697a743343cd
#
_entry.id   f342d4929c48fe651b77697a743343cd
#
_cell.length_a   1.000
_cell.length_b   1.000
_cell.length_c   1.000
_cell.angle_alpha   90.00
_cell.angle_beta   90.00
_cell.angle_gamma   90.00
#
_symmetry.space_group_name_H-M   'P 1'
#
loop_
_entity.id
_entity.type
_entity.pdbx_description
1 polymer ?
#
loop_
_entity_poly.entity_id
_entity_poly.type
_entity_poly.pdbx_seq_one_letter_code
_entity_poly.pdbx_strand_id
1 'polypeptide(L)'
;MKGRICIVDHNLASRGYLRECLEREGHQVVILDSGFQIKPFLSKGQFNLFILDIETPGVKEKNLLLEIKKNQPSKVLMIVSERGDPFLKEAIESGVYGFIYKPFNLDEVCMMVNCLTR
;
A
#
# COMPACT_ATOMS: atom_id res chain seq x y z
N MET A 1 -6.86 -18.99 0.77
CA MET A 1 -5.71 -18.56 -0.02
C MET A 1 -5.36 -17.12 0.30
N LYS A 2 -4.10 -16.86 0.51
CA LYS A 2 -3.64 -15.52 0.87
C LYS A 2 -3.35 -14.67 -0.35
N GLY A 3 -3.20 -13.38 -0.11
CA GLY A 3 -3.06 -12.44 -1.20
C GLY A 3 -1.64 -12.13 -1.61
N ARG A 4 -1.51 -11.42 -2.71
CA ARG A 4 -0.27 -10.87 -3.20
C ARG A 4 -0.29 -9.37 -2.95
N ILE A 5 0.70 -8.88 -2.20
CA ILE A 5 0.70 -7.52 -1.66
C ILE A 5 1.95 -6.77 -2.12
N CYS A 6 1.76 -5.54 -2.57
CA CYS A 6 2.87 -4.65 -2.89
C CYS A 6 2.96 -3.58 -1.81
N ILE A 7 4.09 -3.52 -1.11
CA ILE A 7 4.37 -2.50 -0.11
C ILE A 7 5.30 -1.47 -0.73
N VAL A 8 4.90 -0.21 -0.72
CA VAL A 8 5.73 0.89 -1.21
C VAL A 8 6.05 1.79 -0.03
N ASP A 9 7.25 1.65 0.49
CA ASP A 9 7.67 2.33 1.71
C ASP A 9 9.19 2.46 1.70
N HIS A 10 9.69 3.70 1.81
CA HIS A 10 11.12 3.96 1.81
C HIS A 10 11.78 3.75 3.18
N ASN A 11 11.00 3.58 4.23
CA ASN A 11 11.52 3.37 5.58
C ASN A 11 11.85 1.89 5.79
N LEU A 12 13.12 1.59 5.96
CA LEU A 12 13.59 0.20 6.09
C LEU A 12 12.95 -0.56 7.26
N ALA A 13 12.84 0.09 8.41
CA ALA A 13 12.27 -0.56 9.59
C ALA A 13 10.78 -0.84 9.40
N SER A 14 10.03 0.16 8.95
CA SER A 14 8.60 0.07 8.77
C SER A 14 8.23 -1.03 7.77
N ARG A 15 8.85 -1.01 6.58
CA ARG A 15 8.53 -2.00 5.56
C ARG A 15 8.96 -3.40 5.94
N GLY A 16 10.06 -3.52 6.70
CA GLY A 16 10.54 -4.81 7.17
C GLY A 16 9.59 -5.46 8.14
N TYR A 17 9.06 -4.70 9.08
CA TYR A 17 8.07 -5.20 10.04
C TYR A 17 6.78 -5.61 9.35
N LEU A 18 6.32 -4.80 8.40
CA LEU A 18 5.12 -5.12 7.64
C LEU A 18 5.32 -6.40 6.82
N ARG A 19 6.44 -6.52 6.14
CA ARG A 19 6.75 -7.71 5.36
C ARG A 19 6.72 -8.96 6.22
N GLU A 20 7.45 -8.91 7.33
CA GLU A 20 7.55 -10.07 8.22
C GLU A 20 6.18 -10.50 8.72
N CYS A 21 5.37 -9.54 9.15
CA CYS A 21 4.03 -9.81 9.65
C CYS A 21 3.16 -10.45 8.57
N LEU A 22 3.15 -9.88 7.38
CA LEU A 22 2.29 -10.34 6.30
C LEU A 22 2.74 -11.68 5.71
N GLU A 23 4.04 -11.89 5.60
CA GLU A 23 4.55 -13.18 5.13
C GLU A 23 4.27 -14.30 6.13
N ARG A 24 4.32 -13.98 7.42
CA ARG A 24 3.96 -14.94 8.47
C ARG A 24 2.51 -15.39 8.34
N GLU A 25 1.64 -14.50 7.85
CA GLU A 25 0.22 -14.82 7.60
C GLU A 25 0.00 -15.53 6.27
N GLY A 26 1.06 -15.78 5.51
CA GLY A 26 0.98 -16.52 4.26
C GLY A 26 0.83 -15.69 3.01
N HIS A 27 0.92 -14.36 3.11
CA HIS A 27 0.85 -13.49 1.94
C HIS A 27 2.18 -13.48 1.18
N GLN A 28 2.11 -13.26 -0.12
CA GLN A 28 3.28 -12.97 -0.93
C GLN A 28 3.48 -11.46 -0.94
N VAL A 29 4.69 -11.01 -0.63
CA VAL A 29 4.97 -9.59 -0.47
C VAL A 29 6.09 -9.14 -1.41
N VAL A 30 5.83 -8.07 -2.16
CA VAL A 30 6.83 -7.37 -2.96
C VAL A 30 7.04 -6.01 -2.32
N ILE A 31 8.29 -5.60 -2.13
CA ILE A 31 8.62 -4.30 -1.56
C ILE A 31 9.26 -3.41 -2.61
N LEU A 32 8.76 -2.19 -2.71
CA LEU A 32 9.35 -1.14 -3.51
C LEU A 32 9.68 0.03 -2.58
N ASP A 33 10.78 0.71 -2.84
CA ASP A 33 11.21 1.84 -2.00
C ASP A 33 10.83 3.20 -2.58
N SER A 34 10.12 3.20 -3.69
CA SER A 34 9.68 4.42 -4.37
C SER A 34 8.42 4.17 -5.17
N GLY A 35 7.53 5.16 -5.21
CA GLY A 35 6.35 5.12 -6.05
C GLY A 35 6.68 5.07 -7.54
N PHE A 36 7.87 5.55 -7.91
CA PHE A 36 8.31 5.52 -9.31
C PHE A 36 8.55 4.11 -9.83
N GLN A 37 8.71 3.13 -8.94
CA GLN A 37 8.95 1.74 -9.30
C GLN A 37 7.68 0.94 -9.56
N ILE A 38 6.53 1.51 -9.30
CA ILE A 38 5.25 0.77 -9.40
C ILE A 38 4.90 0.41 -10.85
N LYS A 39 5.14 1.32 -11.78
CA LYS A 39 4.66 1.20 -13.15
C LYS A 39 4.99 -0.13 -13.84
N PRO A 40 6.22 -0.64 -13.78
CA PRO A 40 6.54 -1.92 -14.41
C PRO A 40 5.75 -3.09 -13.83
N PHE A 41 5.33 -3.00 -12.57
CA PHE A 41 4.58 -4.07 -11.92
C PHE A 41 3.09 -4.07 -12.28
N LEU A 42 2.57 -2.96 -12.80
CA LEU A 42 1.16 -2.86 -13.14
C LEU A 42 0.79 -3.76 -14.32
N SER A 43 1.74 -3.97 -15.24
CA SER A 43 1.49 -4.80 -16.42
C SER A 43 1.87 -6.26 -16.23
N LYS A 44 2.64 -6.58 -15.19
CA LYS A 44 3.23 -7.92 -15.05
C LYS A 44 2.59 -8.77 -13.97
N GLY A 45 2.05 -8.14 -12.97
CA GLY A 45 1.56 -8.87 -11.83
C GLY A 45 0.18 -8.42 -11.43
N GLN A 46 -0.51 -9.30 -10.75
CA GLN A 46 -1.78 -8.95 -10.15
C GLN A 46 -1.60 -8.93 -8.65
N PHE A 47 -1.79 -7.78 -8.08
CA PHE A 47 -1.74 -7.61 -6.64
C PHE A 47 -3.17 -7.47 -6.12
N ASN A 48 -3.43 -8.10 -4.99
CA ASN A 48 -4.71 -7.93 -4.30
C ASN A 48 -4.76 -6.61 -3.56
N LEU A 49 -3.59 -6.13 -3.13
CA LEU A 49 -3.52 -4.96 -2.28
C LEU A 49 -2.21 -4.23 -2.49
N PHE A 50 -2.30 -2.89 -2.51
CA PHE A 50 -1.14 -2.01 -2.42
C PHE A 50 -1.18 -1.32 -1.06
N ILE A 51 -0.05 -1.29 -0.37
CA ILE A 51 0.12 -0.51 0.86
C ILE A 51 1.15 0.55 0.54
N LEU A 52 0.72 1.81 0.51
CA LEU A 52 1.55 2.93 0.08
C LEU A 52 1.80 3.88 1.25
N ASP A 53 3.07 4.08 1.60
CA ASP A 53 3.40 5.09 2.60
C ASP A 53 3.45 6.46 1.91
N ILE A 54 2.63 7.39 2.38
CA ILE A 54 2.45 8.70 1.76
C ILE A 54 3.73 9.54 1.71
N GLU A 55 4.66 9.27 2.63
CA GLU A 55 5.93 10.00 2.68
C GLU A 55 6.97 9.45 1.71
N THR A 56 6.72 8.30 1.10
CA THR A 56 7.65 7.67 0.18
C THR A 56 7.71 8.46 -1.14
N PRO A 57 8.91 8.77 -1.64
CA PRO A 57 9.03 9.48 -2.92
C PRO A 57 8.24 8.80 -4.03
N GLY A 58 7.55 9.59 -4.83
CA GLY A 58 6.78 9.10 -5.97
C GLY A 58 5.36 8.68 -5.65
N VAL A 59 5.01 8.47 -4.37
CA VAL A 59 3.66 8.05 -4.01
C VAL A 59 2.62 9.14 -4.27
N LYS A 60 3.00 10.40 -4.08
CA LYS A 60 2.10 11.54 -4.35
C LYS A 60 2.15 11.98 -5.82
N GLU A 61 2.82 11.23 -6.67
CA GLU A 61 2.94 11.56 -8.07
C GLU A 61 1.57 11.60 -8.74
N LYS A 62 1.39 12.59 -9.62
CA LYS A 62 0.12 12.81 -10.28
C LYS A 62 -0.34 11.55 -11.02
N ASN A 63 -1.59 11.20 -10.83
CA ASN A 63 -2.25 10.07 -11.49
C ASN A 63 -1.77 8.67 -11.09
N LEU A 64 -0.82 8.55 -10.14
CA LEU A 64 -0.35 7.22 -9.74
C LEU A 64 -1.50 6.34 -9.22
N LEU A 65 -2.32 6.88 -8.33
CA LEU A 65 -3.45 6.13 -7.78
C LEU A 65 -4.44 5.71 -8.85
N LEU A 66 -4.71 6.61 -9.80
CA LEU A 66 -5.60 6.28 -10.92
C LEU A 66 -5.01 5.20 -11.81
N GLU A 67 -3.71 5.23 -12.05
CA GLU A 67 -3.05 4.20 -12.84
C GLU A 67 -3.11 2.84 -12.16
N ILE A 68 -2.91 2.80 -10.85
CA ILE A 68 -3.03 1.56 -10.09
C ILE A 68 -4.45 1.00 -10.25
N LYS A 69 -5.45 1.82 -10.03
CA LYS A 69 -6.85 1.39 -10.10
C LYS A 69 -7.24 0.96 -11.51
N LYS A 70 -6.70 1.62 -12.52
CA LYS A 70 -7.00 1.32 -13.92
C LYS A 70 -6.41 -0.01 -14.36
N ASN A 71 -5.18 -0.29 -13.96
CA ASN A 71 -4.45 -1.46 -14.43
C ASN A 71 -4.61 -2.69 -13.54
N GLN A 72 -4.96 -2.48 -12.29
CA GLN A 72 -5.06 -3.56 -11.31
C GLN A 72 -6.34 -3.35 -10.50
N PRO A 73 -7.31 -4.25 -10.57
CA PRO A 73 -8.51 -4.13 -9.74
C PRO A 73 -8.17 -4.47 -8.29
N SER A 74 -7.21 -3.76 -7.72
CA SER A 74 -6.72 -3.98 -6.36
C SER A 74 -7.17 -2.88 -5.44
N LYS A 75 -7.15 -3.20 -4.15
CA LYS A 75 -7.41 -2.21 -3.12
C LYS A 75 -6.13 -1.49 -2.76
N VAL A 76 -6.25 -0.25 -2.33
CA VAL A 76 -5.10 0.57 -1.90
C VAL A 76 -5.34 1.04 -0.48
N LEU A 77 -4.36 0.76 0.39
CA LEU A 77 -4.30 1.33 1.73
C LEU A 77 -3.14 2.32 1.76
N MET A 78 -3.35 3.47 2.38
CA MET A 78 -2.28 4.45 2.55
C MET A 78 -1.88 4.58 3.99
N ILE A 79 -0.57 4.57 4.23
CA ILE A 79 -0.02 4.82 5.55
C ILE A 79 0.27 6.31 5.64
N VAL A 80 -0.24 6.96 6.67
CA VAL A 80 -0.24 8.41 6.81
C VAL A 80 0.35 8.82 8.15
N SER A 81 1.27 9.79 8.14
CA SER A 81 1.87 10.34 9.37
C SER A 81 1.06 11.50 9.91
N GLU A 82 0.47 12.30 9.05
CA GLU A 82 -0.26 13.50 9.45
C GLU A 82 -1.70 13.48 8.97
N ARG A 83 -2.64 13.61 9.90
CA ARG A 83 -4.07 13.58 9.59
C ARG A 83 -4.52 14.75 8.72
N GLY A 84 -3.79 15.86 8.75
CA GLY A 84 -4.11 17.03 7.97
C GLY A 84 -3.40 17.13 6.62
N ASP A 85 -2.75 16.06 6.16
CA ASP A 85 -2.04 16.10 4.89
C ASP A 85 -3.02 16.41 3.75
N PRO A 86 -2.75 17.48 2.96
CA PRO A 86 -3.66 17.86 1.87
C PRO A 86 -3.86 16.78 0.82
N PHE A 87 -2.93 15.86 0.67
CA PHE A 87 -3.03 14.78 -0.30
C PHE A 87 -4.17 13.80 0.02
N LEU A 88 -4.63 13.76 1.27
CA LEU A 88 -5.70 12.82 1.65
C LEU A 88 -6.97 13.02 0.84
N LYS A 89 -7.31 14.26 0.52
CA LYS A 89 -8.48 14.56 -0.28
C LYS A 89 -8.36 13.93 -1.68
N GLU A 90 -7.23 14.11 -2.33
CA GLU A 90 -6.98 13.52 -3.64
C GLU A 90 -7.02 11.99 -3.56
N ALA A 91 -6.44 11.41 -2.51
CA ALA A 91 -6.44 9.97 -2.33
C ALA A 91 -7.86 9.41 -2.22
N ILE A 92 -8.70 10.07 -1.43
CA ILE A 92 -10.11 9.68 -1.28
C ILE A 92 -10.81 9.73 -2.63
N GLU A 93 -10.63 10.82 -3.36
CA GLU A 93 -11.26 11.02 -4.66
C GLU A 93 -10.77 9.99 -5.69
N SER A 94 -9.54 9.51 -5.53
CA SER A 94 -8.96 8.50 -6.42
C SER A 94 -9.35 7.07 -6.06
N GLY A 95 -10.14 6.88 -5.00
CA GLY A 95 -10.66 5.56 -4.65
C GLY A 95 -9.77 4.73 -3.74
N VAL A 96 -8.94 5.36 -2.92
CA VAL A 96 -8.18 4.66 -1.89
C VAL A 96 -9.17 3.99 -0.93
N TYR A 97 -8.90 2.75 -0.58
CA TYR A 97 -9.80 1.98 0.26
C TYR A 97 -9.82 2.47 1.71
N GLY A 98 -8.66 2.85 2.22
CA GLY A 98 -8.58 3.35 3.60
C GLY A 98 -7.20 3.88 3.94
N PHE A 99 -7.10 4.42 5.15
CA PHE A 99 -5.87 5.00 5.67
C PHE A 99 -5.47 4.31 6.96
N ILE A 100 -4.15 4.19 7.15
CA ILE A 100 -3.55 3.69 8.37
C ILE A 100 -2.69 4.81 8.91
N TYR A 101 -3.01 5.30 10.11
CA TYR A 101 -2.27 6.43 10.70
C TYR A 101 -1.15 5.95 11.61
N LYS A 102 0.01 6.55 11.48
CA LYS A 102 1.13 6.26 12.36
C LYS A 102 0.94 6.96 13.71
N PRO A 103 1.36 6.35 14.82
CA PRO A 103 1.86 4.98 14.93
C PRO A 103 0.73 3.97 14.81
N PHE A 104 0.99 2.83 14.16
CA PHE A 104 -0.05 1.81 14.01
C PHE A 104 0.36 0.51 14.69
N ASN A 105 -0.66 -0.30 14.97
CA ASN A 105 -0.48 -1.62 15.56
C ASN A 105 -0.40 -2.65 14.44
N LEU A 106 0.68 -3.43 14.41
CA LEU A 106 0.89 -4.43 13.35
C LEU A 106 -0.22 -5.48 13.30
N ASP A 107 -0.73 -5.90 14.45
CA ASP A 107 -1.79 -6.90 14.49
C ASP A 107 -3.06 -6.37 13.84
N GLU A 108 -3.38 -5.10 14.07
CA GLU A 108 -4.56 -4.48 13.45
C GLU A 108 -4.39 -4.37 11.94
N VAL A 109 -3.18 -4.03 11.48
CA VAL A 109 -2.89 -3.95 10.05
C VAL A 109 -3.00 -5.33 9.42
N CYS A 110 -2.46 -6.36 10.06
CA CYS A 110 -2.55 -7.72 9.56
C CYS A 110 -3.99 -8.20 9.47
N MET A 111 -4.82 -7.89 10.47
CA MET A 111 -6.24 -8.22 10.44
C MET A 111 -6.94 -7.53 9.28
N MET A 112 -6.66 -6.26 9.09
CA MET A 112 -7.24 -5.49 7.99
C MET A 112 -6.84 -6.07 6.64
N VAL A 113 -5.57 -6.39 6.46
CA VAL A 113 -5.06 -6.97 5.22
C VAL A 113 -5.72 -8.32 4.96
N ASN A 114 -5.84 -9.17 5.98
CA ASN A 114 -6.48 -10.46 5.83
C ASN A 114 -7.94 -10.31 5.39
N CYS A 115 -8.65 -9.33 5.91
CA CYS A 115 -10.03 -9.06 5.49
C CYS A 115 -10.10 -8.59 4.03
N LEU A 116 -9.17 -7.75 3.62
CA LEU A 116 -9.19 -7.17 2.27
C LEU A 116 -8.70 -8.13 1.18
N THR A 117 -8.02 -9.18 1.55
CA THR A 117 -7.44 -10.13 0.59
C THR A 117 -8.17 -11.48 0.55
N ARG A 118 -9.31 -11.58 1.18
CA ARG A 118 -10.13 -12.79 1.13
C ARG A 118 -10.64 -13.08 -0.28
#